data_f57b3efb6619eed2f2425b3a33057852
#
_entry.id   f57b3efb6619eed2f2425b3a33057852
#
_cell.length_a   1.000
_cell.length_b   1.000
_cell.length_c   1.000
_cell.angle_alpha   90.00
_cell.angle_beta   90.00
_cell.angle_gamma   90.00
#
_symmetry.space_group_name_H-M   'P 1'
#
loop_
_entity.id
_entity.type
_entity.pdbx_description
1 polymer ?
#
loop_
_entity_poly.entity_id
_entity_poly.type
_entity_poly.pdbx_seq_one_letter_code
_entity_poly.pdbx_strand_id
1 'polypeptide(L)'
;IQPQADYKDEIEPDSEFLEFYLKQFKEQSAEAGLSMEYKSADSLEEKVDRDGEFFANADSDYRYGAAFAEERDLTDVLNLSEIKLLKNVSTLICEYTEKHPVVSYASDSITLQSVVGDGMHYTYSADLRMRSIQSALGYTNIMLNLQDIFWPQNEKDRWEIMERRFASNLLTYWNKFNCFTATTLSESDRRVRTFLNVDYTESREENVITLNTTKADSWFILRTHGEKIEDIEGGSQTKIEKDAYLIHAEDHTVKI
;
A
#
# COMPACT_ATOMS: atom_id res chain seq x y z
N ILE A 1 4.72 -8.14 -1.89
CA ILE A 1 5.03 -9.48 -2.43
C ILE A 1 4.54 -10.49 -1.42
N GLN A 2 3.72 -11.40 -1.88
CA GLN A 2 3.16 -12.47 -1.06
C GLN A 2 3.92 -13.75 -1.37
N PRO A 3 4.61 -14.36 -0.40
CA PRO A 3 5.09 -15.71 -0.59
C PRO A 3 3.89 -16.65 -0.54
N GLN A 4 3.64 -17.37 -1.62
CA GLN A 4 2.75 -18.52 -1.55
C GLN A 4 3.50 -19.63 -0.82
N ALA A 5 3.21 -19.80 0.45
CA ALA A 5 3.75 -20.89 1.24
C ALA A 5 2.91 -22.17 1.10
N ASP A 6 2.51 -22.52 -0.11
CA ASP A 6 2.07 -23.87 -0.42
C ASP A 6 3.31 -24.77 -0.56
N TYR A 7 4.08 -24.83 0.51
CA TYR A 7 5.13 -25.83 0.61
C TYR A 7 4.46 -27.20 0.76
N LYS A 8 4.40 -27.94 -0.32
CA LYS A 8 4.23 -29.39 -0.21
C LYS A 8 5.43 -29.92 0.57
N ASP A 9 5.19 -30.88 1.42
CA ASP A 9 6.13 -31.50 2.37
C ASP A 9 7.53 -31.91 1.83
N GLU A 10 7.79 -31.70 0.56
CA GLU A 10 9.00 -32.14 -0.15
C GLU A 10 10.01 -31.00 -0.44
N ILE A 11 9.67 -29.73 -0.17
CA ILE A 11 10.58 -28.60 -0.40
C ILE A 11 10.75 -27.88 0.92
N GLU A 12 11.92 -28.09 1.55
CA GLU A 12 12.30 -27.25 2.68
C GLU A 12 12.55 -25.82 2.19
N PRO A 13 11.93 -24.82 2.83
CA PRO A 13 12.16 -23.42 2.50
C PRO A 13 13.62 -23.08 2.69
N ASP A 14 14.26 -22.52 1.66
CA ASP A 14 15.62 -22.03 1.75
C ASP A 14 15.63 -20.71 2.51
N SER A 15 16.04 -20.77 3.78
CA SER A 15 16.10 -19.60 4.66
C SER A 15 17.11 -18.54 4.19
N GLU A 16 18.23 -18.94 3.57
CA GLU A 16 19.23 -18.02 3.02
C GLU A 16 18.65 -17.22 1.85
N PHE A 17 17.82 -17.88 1.04
CA PHE A 17 17.13 -17.25 -0.08
C PHE A 17 16.09 -16.23 0.41
N LEU A 18 15.31 -16.57 1.43
CA LEU A 18 14.36 -15.65 2.04
C LEU A 18 15.03 -14.46 2.69
N GLU A 19 16.13 -14.67 3.44
CA GLU A 19 16.93 -13.60 4.04
C GLU A 19 17.41 -12.60 2.98
N PHE A 20 17.93 -13.11 1.86
CA PHE A 20 18.34 -12.27 0.74
C PHE A 20 17.17 -11.42 0.22
N TYR A 21 15.98 -12.01 0.00
CA TYR A 21 14.82 -11.26 -0.49
C TYR A 21 14.27 -10.26 0.54
N LEU A 22 14.22 -10.60 1.81
CA LEU A 22 13.77 -9.67 2.85
C LEU A 22 14.67 -8.43 2.91
N LYS A 23 15.97 -8.62 2.75
CA LYS A 23 16.93 -7.51 2.64
C LYS A 23 16.66 -6.65 1.41
N GLN A 24 16.45 -7.27 0.24
CA GLN A 24 16.11 -6.52 -0.99
C GLN A 24 14.78 -5.77 -0.84
N PHE A 25 13.78 -6.33 -0.19
CA PHE A 25 12.51 -5.64 0.05
C PHE A 25 12.70 -4.40 0.93
N LYS A 26 13.50 -4.49 1.99
CA LYS A 26 13.83 -3.32 2.82
C LYS A 26 14.52 -2.22 2.00
N GLU A 27 15.50 -2.58 1.17
CA GLU A 27 16.22 -1.63 0.30
C GLU A 27 15.32 -0.96 -0.75
N GLN A 28 14.29 -1.66 -1.23
CA GLN A 28 13.36 -1.19 -2.26
C GLN A 28 12.05 -0.63 -1.70
N SER A 29 11.95 -0.41 -0.39
CA SER A 29 10.70 0.02 0.27
C SER A 29 9.51 -0.88 -0.09
N ALA A 30 9.76 -2.18 -0.13
CA ALA A 30 8.77 -3.22 -0.32
C ALA A 30 8.62 -4.06 0.96
N GLU A 31 7.54 -4.80 1.07
CA GLU A 31 7.31 -5.73 2.17
C GLU A 31 6.80 -7.08 1.66
N ALA A 32 7.09 -8.14 2.38
CA ALA A 32 6.44 -9.43 2.22
C ALA A 32 5.18 -9.47 3.10
N GLY A 33 4.13 -10.09 2.62
CA GLY A 33 2.88 -10.25 3.35
C GLY A 33 2.47 -11.71 3.48
N LEU A 34 1.46 -11.97 4.29
CA LEU A 34 0.88 -13.28 4.50
C LEU A 34 -0.23 -13.55 3.48
N SER A 35 -0.28 -14.74 2.89
CA SER A 35 -1.49 -15.24 2.23
C SER A 35 -2.42 -15.87 3.26
N MET A 36 -3.71 -15.57 3.20
CA MET A 36 -4.72 -16.24 4.01
C MET A 36 -5.16 -17.61 3.44
N GLU A 37 -4.67 -17.99 2.26
CA GLU A 37 -4.86 -19.33 1.72
C GLU A 37 -4.05 -20.35 2.52
N TYR A 38 -4.69 -21.45 2.96
CA TYR A 38 -4.05 -22.49 3.79
C TYR A 38 -4.32 -23.92 3.29
N LYS A 39 -4.25 -24.11 1.97
CA LYS A 39 -4.47 -25.43 1.34
C LYS A 39 -3.58 -26.54 1.89
N SER A 40 -2.43 -26.19 2.44
CA SER A 40 -1.44 -27.11 3.00
C SER A 40 -1.39 -27.13 4.54
N ALA A 41 -2.27 -26.40 5.22
CA ALA A 41 -2.40 -26.37 6.67
C ALA A 41 -3.83 -26.74 7.08
N ASP A 42 -4.01 -27.28 8.29
CA ASP A 42 -5.33 -27.67 8.79
C ASP A 42 -6.19 -26.47 9.20
N SER A 43 -5.55 -25.31 9.43
CA SER A 43 -6.22 -24.08 9.84
C SER A 43 -5.43 -22.84 9.49
N LEU A 44 -6.09 -21.68 9.48
CA LEU A 44 -5.39 -20.39 9.35
C LEU A 44 -4.44 -20.13 10.52
N GLU A 45 -4.77 -20.57 11.73
CA GLU A 45 -3.91 -20.42 12.92
C GLU A 45 -2.58 -21.16 12.72
N GLU A 46 -2.62 -22.41 12.31
CA GLU A 46 -1.42 -23.21 12.01
C GLU A 46 -0.57 -22.55 10.91
N LYS A 47 -1.22 -22.03 9.86
CA LYS A 47 -0.51 -21.32 8.80
C LYS A 47 0.16 -20.04 9.31
N VAL A 48 -0.53 -19.23 10.09
CA VAL A 48 0.00 -17.98 10.64
C VAL A 48 1.21 -18.25 11.53
N ASP A 49 1.15 -19.27 12.36
CA ASP A 49 2.25 -19.66 13.24
C ASP A 49 3.45 -20.17 12.42
N ARG A 50 3.25 -21.07 11.49
CA ARG A 50 4.28 -21.61 10.62
C ARG A 50 4.97 -20.54 9.76
N ASP A 51 4.19 -19.70 9.10
CA ASP A 51 4.73 -18.64 8.25
C ASP A 51 5.45 -17.58 9.11
N GLY A 52 4.96 -17.31 10.32
CA GLY A 52 5.62 -16.44 11.28
C GLY A 52 6.97 -16.98 11.73
N GLU A 53 7.07 -18.28 12.04
CA GLU A 53 8.34 -18.94 12.36
C GLU A 53 9.31 -18.93 11.16
N PHE A 54 8.80 -19.18 9.96
CA PHE A 54 9.60 -19.17 8.74
C PHE A 54 10.24 -17.79 8.50
N PHE A 55 9.48 -16.71 8.60
CA PHE A 55 10.03 -15.36 8.48
C PHE A 55 11.00 -15.02 9.61
N ALA A 56 10.70 -15.40 10.86
CA ALA A 56 11.55 -15.15 12.00
C ALA A 56 12.88 -15.90 11.95
N ASN A 57 12.94 -17.05 11.28
CA ASN A 57 14.18 -17.78 11.03
C ASN A 57 15.10 -17.07 10.04
N ALA A 58 14.53 -16.39 9.06
CA ALA A 58 15.30 -15.63 8.07
C ALA A 58 15.70 -14.24 8.59
N ASP A 59 14.83 -13.56 9.32
CA ASP A 59 15.08 -12.28 9.98
C ASP A 59 14.27 -12.20 11.27
N SER A 60 14.94 -12.32 12.43
CA SER A 60 14.27 -12.34 13.73
C SER A 60 13.43 -11.10 14.04
N ASP A 61 13.74 -9.98 13.41
CA ASP A 61 13.05 -8.71 13.61
C ASP A 61 11.92 -8.50 12.59
N TYR A 62 11.86 -9.33 11.57
CA TYR A 62 10.83 -9.21 10.55
C TYR A 62 9.46 -9.62 11.07
N ARG A 63 8.44 -8.81 10.76
CA ARG A 63 7.03 -9.14 10.99
C ARG A 63 6.25 -8.73 9.75
N TYR A 64 5.38 -9.61 9.27
CA TYR A 64 4.48 -9.25 8.18
C TYR A 64 3.39 -8.32 8.71
N GLY A 65 3.29 -7.12 8.13
CA GLY A 65 2.27 -6.12 8.49
C GLY A 65 1.04 -6.18 7.61
N ALA A 66 1.09 -6.96 6.53
CA ALA A 66 0.01 -7.08 5.55
C ALA A 66 -0.36 -8.54 5.27
N ALA A 67 -1.64 -8.78 4.97
CA ALA A 67 -2.12 -10.07 4.51
C ALA A 67 -3.02 -9.92 3.28
N PHE A 68 -3.17 -10.98 2.50
CA PHE A 68 -4.04 -11.05 1.34
C PHE A 68 -5.09 -12.16 1.51
N ALA A 69 -6.36 -11.78 1.44
CA ALA A 69 -7.51 -12.68 1.45
C ALA A 69 -7.93 -12.95 0.01
N GLU A 70 -7.27 -13.91 -0.62
CA GLU A 70 -7.48 -14.30 -2.01
C GLU A 70 -8.93 -14.78 -2.24
N GLU A 71 -9.52 -14.40 -3.39
CA GLU A 71 -10.88 -14.78 -3.78
C GLU A 71 -11.99 -14.37 -2.79
N ARG A 72 -11.69 -13.50 -1.81
CA ARG A 72 -12.66 -13.03 -0.81
C ARG A 72 -12.90 -11.54 -0.95
N ASP A 73 -14.16 -11.18 -0.99
CA ASP A 73 -14.55 -9.77 -0.95
C ASP A 73 -14.59 -9.23 0.50
N LEU A 74 -14.86 -7.94 0.61
CA LEU A 74 -14.94 -7.28 1.91
C LEU A 74 -15.97 -7.92 2.85
N THR A 75 -17.13 -8.38 2.32
CA THR A 75 -18.18 -8.99 3.13
C THR A 75 -17.71 -10.32 3.72
N ASP A 76 -17.06 -11.14 2.90
CA ASP A 76 -16.53 -12.41 3.33
C ASP A 76 -15.45 -12.24 4.40
N VAL A 77 -14.54 -11.29 4.18
CA VAL A 77 -13.46 -10.97 5.14
C VAL A 77 -14.02 -10.49 6.48
N LEU A 78 -15.00 -9.59 6.49
CA LEU A 78 -15.60 -9.06 7.71
C LEU A 78 -16.32 -10.13 8.55
N ASN A 79 -16.77 -11.20 7.91
CA ASN A 79 -17.44 -12.33 8.57
C ASN A 79 -16.46 -13.38 9.10
N LEU A 80 -15.14 -13.24 8.86
CA LEU A 80 -14.16 -14.21 9.34
C LEU A 80 -13.93 -14.06 10.84
N SER A 81 -14.25 -15.11 11.58
CA SER A 81 -13.90 -15.20 13.01
C SER A 81 -12.38 -15.25 13.23
N GLU A 82 -11.66 -15.70 12.19
CA GLU A 82 -10.21 -15.88 12.18
C GLU A 82 -9.44 -14.57 12.06
N ILE A 83 -10.08 -13.45 11.72
CA ILE A 83 -9.40 -12.15 11.55
C ILE A 83 -8.60 -11.75 12.81
N LYS A 84 -9.08 -12.16 13.98
CA LYS A 84 -8.40 -11.96 15.27
C LYS A 84 -7.07 -12.72 15.42
N LEU A 85 -6.81 -13.71 14.56
CA LEU A 85 -5.56 -14.46 14.53
C LEU A 85 -4.43 -13.64 13.88
N LEU A 86 -4.79 -12.65 13.06
CA LEU A 86 -3.86 -11.78 12.33
C LEU A 86 -3.25 -10.69 13.23
N LYS A 87 -2.57 -11.10 14.32
CA LYS A 87 -2.11 -10.19 15.40
C LYS A 87 -1.10 -9.12 14.94
N ASN A 88 -0.30 -9.42 13.93
CA ASN A 88 0.74 -8.52 13.43
C ASN A 88 0.30 -7.77 12.15
N VAL A 89 -0.88 -8.07 11.63
CA VAL A 89 -1.40 -7.49 10.40
C VAL A 89 -2.10 -6.17 10.71
N SER A 90 -1.67 -5.11 10.06
CA SER A 90 -2.34 -3.80 10.08
C SER A 90 -3.21 -3.56 8.85
N THR A 91 -2.88 -4.22 7.73
CA THR A 91 -3.59 -4.07 6.46
C THR A 91 -3.93 -5.41 5.85
N LEU A 92 -5.19 -5.59 5.52
CA LEU A 92 -5.70 -6.76 4.83
C LEU A 92 -6.17 -6.36 3.43
N ILE A 93 -5.65 -7.03 2.41
CA ILE A 93 -6.08 -6.86 1.03
C ILE A 93 -7.15 -7.90 0.70
N CYS A 94 -8.21 -7.46 0.04
CA CYS A 94 -9.30 -8.31 -0.44
C CYS A 94 -9.69 -7.97 -1.89
N GLU A 95 -10.52 -8.80 -2.48
CA GLU A 95 -11.03 -8.56 -3.83
C GLU A 95 -11.98 -7.35 -3.86
N TYR A 96 -11.91 -6.62 -4.97
CA TYR A 96 -12.79 -5.48 -5.19
C TYR A 96 -14.20 -5.91 -5.54
N THR A 97 -15.17 -5.25 -4.93
CA THR A 97 -16.57 -5.28 -5.38
C THR A 97 -17.13 -3.88 -5.48
N GLU A 98 -18.10 -3.67 -6.39
CA GLU A 98 -18.75 -2.36 -6.58
C GLU A 98 -19.62 -1.92 -5.37
N LYS A 99 -19.89 -2.85 -4.46
CA LYS A 99 -20.78 -2.64 -3.31
C LYS A 99 -20.06 -2.04 -2.10
N HIS A 100 -18.73 -2.08 -2.09
CA HIS A 100 -17.94 -1.71 -0.92
C HIS A 100 -16.94 -0.60 -1.24
N PRO A 101 -16.56 0.22 -0.26
CA PRO A 101 -15.52 1.22 -0.43
C PRO A 101 -14.16 0.53 -0.65
N VAL A 102 -13.25 1.22 -1.34
CA VAL A 102 -11.89 0.73 -1.61
C VAL A 102 -11.06 0.60 -0.32
N VAL A 103 -11.34 1.45 0.66
CA VAL A 103 -10.72 1.42 1.98
C VAL A 103 -11.81 1.33 3.04
N SER A 104 -11.64 0.43 4.00
CA SER A 104 -12.55 0.19 5.12
C SER A 104 -11.76 -0.33 6.33
N TYR A 105 -12.44 -0.75 7.37
CA TYR A 105 -11.83 -1.28 8.59
C TYR A 105 -12.48 -2.61 8.97
N ALA A 106 -11.64 -3.62 9.22
CA ALA A 106 -12.09 -4.90 9.78
C ALA A 106 -12.17 -4.83 11.32
N SER A 107 -11.32 -4.01 11.93
CA SER A 107 -11.25 -3.75 13.37
C SER A 107 -10.55 -2.41 13.60
N ASP A 108 -10.43 -2.01 14.86
CA ASP A 108 -9.66 -0.80 15.25
C ASP A 108 -8.17 -0.90 14.85
N SER A 109 -7.67 -2.11 14.63
CA SER A 109 -6.25 -2.36 14.30
C SER A 109 -6.00 -2.77 12.85
N ILE A 110 -7.02 -3.17 12.09
CA ILE A 110 -6.85 -3.71 10.72
C ILE A 110 -7.63 -2.86 9.72
N THR A 111 -6.90 -2.23 8.81
CA THR A 111 -7.44 -1.55 7.62
C THR A 111 -7.65 -2.56 6.50
N LEU A 112 -8.80 -2.50 5.85
CA LEU A 112 -9.12 -3.27 4.65
C LEU A 112 -8.92 -2.42 3.41
N GLN A 113 -8.21 -2.95 2.43
CA GLN A 113 -8.02 -2.32 1.13
C GLN A 113 -8.37 -3.31 0.02
N SER A 114 -9.08 -2.85 -1.00
CA SER A 114 -9.44 -3.68 -2.15
C SER A 114 -8.45 -3.56 -3.28
N VAL A 115 -8.19 -4.66 -3.98
CA VAL A 115 -7.46 -4.67 -5.25
C VAL A 115 -8.35 -4.05 -6.32
N VAL A 116 -8.00 -2.89 -6.83
CA VAL A 116 -8.85 -2.14 -7.77
C VAL A 116 -8.51 -2.37 -9.22
N GLY A 117 -7.40 -3.01 -9.52
CA GLY A 117 -6.94 -3.29 -10.87
C GLY A 117 -6.09 -4.55 -10.97
N ASP A 118 -6.26 -5.25 -12.08
CA ASP A 118 -5.39 -6.32 -12.51
C ASP A 118 -4.31 -5.72 -13.41
N GLY A 119 -3.06 -5.81 -12.99
CA GLY A 119 -1.92 -5.31 -13.77
C GLY A 119 -1.61 -6.13 -15.02
N MET A 120 -2.11 -7.37 -15.09
CA MET A 120 -1.96 -8.25 -16.25
C MET A 120 -3.00 -7.93 -17.33
N HIS A 121 -4.23 -7.63 -16.94
CA HIS A 121 -5.38 -7.46 -17.84
C HIS A 121 -6.08 -6.13 -17.59
N TYR A 122 -5.51 -5.06 -18.15
CA TYR A 122 -6.09 -3.73 -18.04
C TYR A 122 -7.41 -3.64 -18.79
N THR A 123 -8.49 -3.38 -18.05
CA THR A 123 -9.80 -3.07 -18.63
C THR A 123 -10.08 -1.57 -18.54
N TYR A 124 -10.92 -1.05 -19.43
CA TYR A 124 -11.33 0.35 -19.41
C TYR A 124 -12.01 0.73 -18.08
N SER A 125 -12.82 -0.17 -17.53
CA SER A 125 -13.51 0.05 -16.24
C SER A 125 -12.53 0.12 -15.07
N ALA A 126 -11.51 -0.74 -15.04
CA ALA A 126 -10.47 -0.71 -14.02
C ALA A 126 -9.64 0.58 -14.10
N ASP A 127 -9.28 1.01 -15.31
CA ASP A 127 -8.56 2.27 -15.54
C ASP A 127 -9.39 3.47 -15.05
N LEU A 128 -10.67 3.55 -15.43
CA LEU A 128 -11.55 4.63 -14.97
C LEU A 128 -11.70 4.65 -13.46
N ARG A 129 -11.84 3.49 -12.83
CA ARG A 129 -11.91 3.34 -11.37
C ARG A 129 -10.64 3.85 -10.69
N MET A 130 -9.48 3.40 -11.13
CA MET A 130 -8.20 3.84 -10.57
C MET A 130 -8.02 5.35 -10.68
N ARG A 131 -8.32 5.94 -11.83
CA ARG A 131 -8.24 7.39 -12.02
C ARG A 131 -9.22 8.15 -11.11
N SER A 132 -10.42 7.62 -10.92
CA SER A 132 -11.41 8.24 -10.03
C SER A 132 -10.92 8.25 -8.58
N ILE A 133 -10.35 7.14 -8.10
CA ILE A 133 -9.78 7.03 -6.76
C ILE A 133 -8.59 7.98 -6.61
N GLN A 134 -7.69 8.02 -7.58
CA GLN A 134 -6.53 8.91 -7.58
C GLN A 134 -6.93 10.39 -7.60
N SER A 135 -7.97 10.74 -8.35
CA SER A 135 -8.51 12.11 -8.36
C SER A 135 -9.07 12.54 -7.00
N ALA A 136 -9.50 11.59 -6.19
CA ALA A 136 -9.93 11.79 -4.81
C ALA A 136 -8.78 11.65 -3.79
N LEU A 137 -7.54 11.57 -4.24
CA LEU A 137 -6.33 11.38 -3.42
C LEU A 137 -6.35 10.07 -2.61
N GLY A 138 -7.03 9.05 -3.12
CA GLY A 138 -7.15 7.75 -2.47
C GLY A 138 -6.04 6.78 -2.86
N TYR A 139 -5.96 5.67 -2.12
CA TYR A 139 -5.05 4.57 -2.42
C TYR A 139 -5.58 3.68 -3.53
N THR A 140 -4.66 3.23 -4.38
CA THR A 140 -4.96 2.22 -5.41
C THR A 140 -3.98 1.06 -5.28
N ASN A 141 -4.53 -0.16 -5.23
CA ASN A 141 -3.77 -1.39 -5.22
C ASN A 141 -3.97 -2.10 -6.56
N ILE A 142 -2.87 -2.52 -7.16
CA ILE A 142 -2.84 -3.26 -8.42
C ILE A 142 -2.21 -4.61 -8.13
N MET A 143 -2.88 -5.67 -8.52
CA MET A 143 -2.36 -7.03 -8.39
C MET A 143 -1.57 -7.43 -9.63
N LEU A 144 -0.43 -8.05 -9.42
CA LEU A 144 0.35 -8.73 -10.45
C LEU A 144 0.53 -10.18 -10.03
N ASN A 145 0.03 -11.10 -10.82
CA ASN A 145 0.25 -12.53 -10.58
C ASN A 145 1.60 -12.94 -11.17
N LEU A 146 2.58 -13.21 -10.32
CA LEU A 146 3.92 -13.60 -10.75
C LEU A 146 3.93 -14.94 -11.48
N GLN A 147 3.02 -15.85 -11.16
CA GLN A 147 2.92 -17.14 -11.87
C GLN A 147 2.59 -16.91 -13.36
N ASP A 148 1.67 -16.01 -13.66
CA ASP A 148 1.32 -15.70 -15.04
C ASP A 148 2.45 -14.97 -15.79
N ILE A 149 3.28 -14.22 -15.06
CA ILE A 149 4.48 -13.56 -15.62
C ILE A 149 5.57 -14.57 -15.96
N PHE A 150 5.85 -15.51 -15.05
CA PHE A 150 6.93 -16.48 -15.25
C PHE A 150 6.54 -17.66 -16.15
N TRP A 151 5.24 -18.03 -16.19
CA TRP A 151 4.70 -19.10 -17.03
C TRP A 151 3.50 -18.61 -17.85
N PRO A 152 3.72 -17.64 -18.78
CA PRO A 152 2.62 -17.03 -19.53
C PRO A 152 1.91 -18.04 -20.42
N GLN A 153 0.59 -18.09 -20.35
CA GLN A 153 -0.25 -18.93 -21.19
C GLN A 153 -0.42 -18.35 -22.60
N ASN A 154 -0.22 -17.04 -22.76
CA ASN A 154 -0.32 -16.34 -24.01
C ASN A 154 0.95 -15.52 -24.28
N GLU A 155 1.30 -15.32 -25.53
CA GLU A 155 2.46 -14.51 -25.90
C GLU A 155 2.35 -13.05 -25.43
N LYS A 156 1.16 -12.49 -25.40
CA LYS A 156 0.89 -11.11 -24.92
C LYS A 156 1.14 -10.93 -23.41
N ASP A 157 1.20 -12.00 -22.65
CA ASP A 157 1.39 -12.01 -21.19
C ASP A 157 2.86 -12.22 -20.81
N ARG A 158 3.76 -12.31 -21.78
CA ARG A 158 5.21 -12.32 -21.54
C ARG A 158 5.68 -11.03 -20.90
N TRP A 159 6.64 -11.12 -20.00
CA TRP A 159 7.15 -9.99 -19.22
C TRP A 159 7.53 -8.79 -20.09
N GLU A 160 8.22 -8.98 -21.22
CA GLU A 160 8.67 -7.89 -22.09
C GLU A 160 7.50 -7.09 -22.71
N ILE A 161 6.33 -7.72 -22.83
CA ILE A 161 5.12 -7.06 -23.33
C ILE A 161 4.37 -6.40 -22.18
N MET A 162 4.28 -7.10 -21.06
CA MET A 162 3.62 -6.65 -19.84
C MET A 162 4.32 -5.44 -19.24
N GLU A 163 5.66 -5.50 -19.12
CA GLU A 163 6.48 -4.40 -18.61
C GLU A 163 6.25 -3.12 -19.40
N ARG A 164 6.28 -3.19 -20.73
CA ARG A 164 6.02 -2.03 -21.60
C ARG A 164 4.61 -1.46 -21.41
N ARG A 165 3.62 -2.31 -21.25
CA ARG A 165 2.24 -1.90 -21.00
C ARG A 165 2.11 -1.25 -19.62
N PHE A 166 2.66 -1.87 -18.60
CA PHE A 166 2.66 -1.36 -17.24
C PHE A 166 3.41 -0.03 -17.15
N ALA A 167 4.63 0.05 -17.69
CA ALA A 167 5.42 1.28 -17.74
C ALA A 167 4.69 2.40 -18.53
N SER A 168 4.04 2.07 -19.64
CA SER A 168 3.25 3.05 -20.41
C SER A 168 2.08 3.60 -19.58
N ASN A 169 1.40 2.76 -18.81
CA ASN A 169 0.30 3.18 -17.96
C ASN A 169 0.80 4.04 -16.79
N LEU A 170 1.90 3.64 -16.13
CA LEU A 170 2.56 4.44 -15.11
C LEU A 170 2.93 5.83 -15.63
N LEU A 171 3.62 5.90 -16.76
CA LEU A 171 4.08 7.16 -17.36
C LEU A 171 2.91 8.03 -17.85
N THR A 172 1.86 7.43 -18.39
CA THR A 172 0.74 8.18 -18.94
C THR A 172 -0.17 8.75 -17.86
N TYR A 173 -0.40 8.01 -16.80
CA TYR A 173 -1.44 8.34 -15.82
C TYR A 173 -0.89 8.77 -14.47
N TRP A 174 0.20 8.17 -13.99
CA TRP A 174 0.68 8.39 -12.63
C TRP A 174 1.75 9.47 -12.52
N ASN A 175 2.67 9.54 -13.46
CA ASN A 175 3.72 10.56 -13.44
C ASN A 175 3.22 12.01 -13.62
N LYS A 176 1.96 12.18 -13.99
CA LYS A 176 1.36 13.52 -14.08
C LYS A 176 0.95 14.09 -12.72
N PHE A 177 0.88 13.24 -11.72
CA PHE A 177 0.47 13.60 -10.36
C PHE A 177 1.68 13.51 -9.43
N ASN A 178 2.41 14.60 -9.26
CA ASN A 178 3.61 14.66 -8.42
C ASN A 178 3.35 14.38 -6.93
N CYS A 179 2.08 14.32 -6.52
CA CYS A 179 1.67 14.00 -5.16
C CYS A 179 1.46 12.49 -4.90
N PHE A 180 1.58 11.64 -5.92
CA PHE A 180 1.48 10.19 -5.74
C PHE A 180 2.84 9.56 -5.52
N THR A 181 2.91 8.70 -4.51
CA THR A 181 4.09 7.91 -4.20
C THR A 181 3.70 6.44 -4.04
N ALA A 182 4.59 5.54 -4.45
CA ALA A 182 4.46 4.15 -4.09
C ALA A 182 4.69 4.00 -2.58
N THR A 183 3.96 3.09 -1.96
CA THR A 183 4.06 2.81 -0.52
C THR A 183 3.83 1.33 -0.26
N THR A 184 4.34 0.81 0.84
CA THR A 184 3.93 -0.50 1.34
C THR A 184 2.53 -0.43 1.92
N LEU A 185 1.89 -1.58 2.11
CA LEU A 185 0.54 -1.64 2.69
C LEU A 185 0.54 -1.20 4.15
N SER A 186 1.54 -1.62 4.93
CA SER A 186 1.70 -1.19 6.32
C SER A 186 1.91 0.33 6.42
N GLU A 187 2.69 0.91 5.52
CA GLU A 187 2.87 2.36 5.46
C GLU A 187 1.58 3.08 5.03
N SER A 188 0.81 2.51 4.10
CA SER A 188 -0.48 3.08 3.71
C SER A 188 -1.47 3.11 4.88
N ASP A 189 -1.53 2.05 5.69
CA ASP A 189 -2.35 2.02 6.91
C ASP A 189 -1.93 3.12 7.88
N ARG A 190 -0.63 3.26 8.13
CA ARG A 190 -0.09 4.31 9.01
C ARG A 190 -0.49 5.70 8.53
N ARG A 191 -0.39 5.98 7.25
CA ARG A 191 -0.78 7.28 6.66
C ARG A 191 -2.28 7.54 6.76
N VAL A 192 -3.10 6.54 6.48
CA VAL A 192 -4.56 6.66 6.64
C VAL A 192 -4.92 6.97 8.09
N ARG A 193 -4.34 6.26 9.06
CA ARG A 193 -4.59 6.52 10.49
C ARG A 193 -4.07 7.87 10.94
N THR A 194 -2.93 8.32 10.44
CA THR A 194 -2.42 9.66 10.69
C THR A 194 -3.41 10.70 10.18
N PHE A 195 -3.85 10.58 8.93
CA PHE A 195 -4.84 11.49 8.34
C PHE A 195 -6.15 11.56 9.12
N LEU A 196 -6.68 10.41 9.56
CA LEU A 196 -7.94 10.36 10.31
C LEU A 196 -7.85 10.91 11.74
N ASN A 197 -6.65 10.97 12.31
CA ASN A 197 -6.42 11.38 13.69
C ASN A 197 -5.60 12.68 13.80
N VAL A 198 -5.36 13.38 12.67
CA VAL A 198 -4.68 14.66 12.68
C VAL A 198 -5.68 15.79 12.86
N ASP A 199 -5.43 16.63 13.85
CA ASP A 199 -6.01 17.96 13.95
C ASP A 199 -4.94 19.00 13.65
N TYR A 200 -5.34 20.13 13.08
CA TYR A 200 -4.41 21.19 12.77
C TYR A 200 -5.03 22.57 12.98
N THR A 201 -4.17 23.55 13.18
CA THR A 201 -4.53 24.96 13.17
C THR A 201 -3.62 25.71 12.20
N GLU A 202 -4.17 26.68 11.53
CA GLU A 202 -3.46 27.56 10.59
C GLU A 202 -3.59 29.00 11.07
N SER A 203 -2.48 29.74 11.02
CA SER A 203 -2.49 31.17 11.17
C SER A 203 -1.61 31.82 10.11
N ARG A 204 -1.95 33.04 9.72
CA ARG A 204 -1.15 33.85 8.79
C ARG A 204 -0.84 35.20 9.42
N GLU A 205 0.43 35.50 9.54
CA GLU A 205 0.93 36.78 9.97
C GLU A 205 1.83 37.34 8.88
N GLU A 206 1.41 38.44 8.28
CA GLU A 206 2.09 39.06 7.11
C GLU A 206 2.27 38.05 5.97
N ASN A 207 3.49 37.62 5.71
CA ASN A 207 3.87 36.69 4.65
C ASN A 207 4.18 35.28 5.17
N VAL A 208 3.97 35.02 6.46
CA VAL A 208 4.27 33.72 7.06
C VAL A 208 2.97 32.97 7.40
N ILE A 209 2.85 31.78 6.89
CA ILE A 209 1.80 30.82 7.27
C ILE A 209 2.40 29.88 8.33
N THR A 210 1.80 29.83 9.50
CA THR A 210 2.15 28.87 10.55
C THR A 210 1.09 27.78 10.63
N LEU A 211 1.50 26.55 10.37
CA LEU A 211 0.69 25.35 10.49
C LEU A 211 1.12 24.58 11.73
N ASN A 212 0.22 24.40 12.70
CA ASN A 212 0.45 23.54 13.85
C ASN A 212 -0.40 22.28 13.72
N THR A 213 0.22 21.11 13.84
CA THR A 213 -0.42 19.81 13.69
C THR A 213 -0.23 18.94 14.92
N THR A 214 -1.25 18.15 15.26
CA THR A 214 -1.18 17.18 16.37
C THR A 214 -0.35 15.95 16.05
N LYS A 215 -0.06 15.72 14.77
CA LYS A 215 0.73 14.59 14.27
C LYS A 215 1.84 15.11 13.37
N ALA A 216 3.07 14.84 13.70
CA ALA A 216 4.17 14.90 12.74
C ALA A 216 3.95 13.88 11.62
N ASP A 217 4.69 14.00 10.53
CA ASP A 217 4.56 13.16 9.34
C ASP A 217 3.14 13.21 8.73
N SER A 218 2.58 14.42 8.68
CA SER A 218 1.27 14.71 8.12
C SER A 218 1.40 15.46 6.80
N TRP A 219 0.40 15.33 5.94
CA TRP A 219 0.43 15.87 4.58
C TRP A 219 -0.71 16.84 4.36
N PHE A 220 -0.41 17.98 3.75
CA PHE A 220 -1.35 19.05 3.47
C PHE A 220 -1.18 19.55 2.04
N ILE A 221 -2.26 20.05 1.44
CA ILE A 221 -2.20 20.73 0.15
C ILE A 221 -2.36 22.24 0.41
N LEU A 222 -1.32 23.01 0.10
CA LEU A 222 -1.36 24.47 0.15
C LEU A 222 -1.66 25.03 -1.23
N ARG A 223 -2.72 25.83 -1.34
CA ARG A 223 -3.00 26.64 -2.53
C ARG A 223 -2.52 28.06 -2.29
N THR A 224 -1.58 28.49 -3.14
CA THR A 224 -0.89 29.76 -2.96
C THR A 224 -1.54 30.93 -3.68
N HIS A 225 -2.55 30.68 -4.52
CA HIS A 225 -3.22 31.73 -5.31
C HIS A 225 -2.27 32.63 -6.11
N GLY A 226 -1.17 32.06 -6.59
CA GLY A 226 -0.16 32.74 -7.38
C GLY A 226 1.05 33.26 -6.59
N GLU A 227 1.04 33.17 -5.28
CA GLU A 227 2.20 33.42 -4.42
C GLU A 227 3.22 32.29 -4.55
N LYS A 228 4.46 32.54 -4.16
CA LYS A 228 5.52 31.54 -4.16
C LYS A 228 5.97 31.26 -2.73
N ILE A 229 6.26 30.04 -2.45
CA ILE A 229 6.94 29.66 -1.21
C ILE A 229 8.41 30.00 -1.39
N GLU A 230 8.95 30.84 -0.52
CA GLU A 230 10.37 31.24 -0.51
C GLU A 230 11.17 30.30 0.39
N ASP A 231 10.60 29.95 1.54
CA ASP A 231 11.26 29.07 2.53
C ASP A 231 10.22 28.21 3.26
N ILE A 232 10.68 27.15 3.89
CA ILE A 232 9.87 26.26 4.73
C ILE A 232 10.70 25.72 5.90
N GLU A 233 10.20 25.88 7.12
CA GLU A 233 10.78 25.32 8.33
C GLU A 233 9.86 24.25 8.90
N GLY A 234 10.42 23.16 9.46
CA GLY A 234 9.68 22.07 10.12
C GLY A 234 9.00 21.11 9.14
N GLY A 235 9.35 21.19 7.86
CA GLY A 235 8.80 20.31 6.84
C GLY A 235 9.43 20.49 5.47
N SER A 236 8.85 19.84 4.47
CA SER A 236 9.27 19.94 3.08
C SER A 236 8.09 20.22 2.15
N GLN A 237 8.40 20.69 0.94
CA GLN A 237 7.40 21.04 -0.06
C GLN A 237 7.69 20.39 -1.41
N THR A 238 6.63 19.99 -2.09
CA THR A 238 6.69 19.53 -3.48
C THR A 238 5.62 20.26 -4.30
N LYS A 239 6.05 20.91 -5.37
CA LYS A 239 5.10 21.59 -6.26
C LYS A 239 4.32 20.55 -7.07
N ILE A 240 2.99 20.56 -6.97
CA ILE A 240 2.10 19.63 -7.66
C ILE A 240 1.34 20.27 -8.82
N GLU A 241 1.01 21.57 -8.72
CA GLU A 241 0.34 22.35 -9.76
C GLU A 241 0.91 23.76 -9.85
N LYS A 242 0.37 24.59 -10.74
CA LYS A 242 0.82 25.96 -10.94
C LYS A 242 0.79 26.79 -9.65
N ASP A 243 -0.27 26.60 -8.85
CA ASP A 243 -0.56 27.34 -7.61
C ASP A 243 -0.81 26.42 -6.42
N ALA A 244 -0.33 25.16 -6.48
CA ALA A 244 -0.49 24.21 -5.41
C ALA A 244 0.80 23.46 -5.08
N TYR A 245 1.01 23.28 -3.79
CA TYR A 245 2.13 22.55 -3.21
C TYR A 245 1.62 21.48 -2.27
N LEU A 246 2.27 20.33 -2.29
CA LEU A 246 2.15 19.31 -1.27
C LEU A 246 3.14 19.66 -0.16
N ILE A 247 2.65 19.87 1.03
CA ILE A 247 3.44 20.16 2.23
C ILE A 247 3.51 18.90 3.07
N HIS A 248 4.71 18.46 3.38
CA HIS A 248 4.96 17.38 4.34
C HIS A 248 5.40 18.03 5.66
N ALA A 249 4.56 17.95 6.67
CA ALA A 249 4.88 18.41 8.01
C ALA A 249 5.72 17.34 8.72
N GLU A 250 7.03 17.54 8.80
CA GLU A 250 7.97 16.64 9.46
C GLU A 250 7.96 16.88 10.97
N ASP A 251 7.65 18.10 11.38
CA ASP A 251 7.48 18.52 12.76
C ASP A 251 6.02 18.90 13.08
N HIS A 252 5.71 19.10 14.36
CA HIS A 252 4.40 19.58 14.82
C HIS A 252 4.09 21.02 14.43
N THR A 253 5.09 21.81 14.07
CA THR A 253 4.94 23.20 13.61
C THR A 253 5.71 23.38 12.32
N VAL A 254 5.00 23.83 11.29
CA VAL A 254 5.58 24.17 9.99
C VAL A 254 5.36 25.65 9.73
N LYS A 255 6.40 26.36 9.31
CA LYS A 255 6.32 27.74 8.84
C LYS A 255 6.65 27.81 7.36
N ILE A 256 5.82 28.50 6.62
CA ILE A 256 5.87 28.61 5.17
C ILE A 256 5.87 30.09 4.79
#